data_9d63cb5b80021870b59ef70673d9729f
#
_entry.id   9d63cb5b80021870b59ef70673d9729f
#
_cell.length_a   1.000
_cell.length_b   1.000
_cell.length_c   1.000
_cell.angle_alpha   90.00
_cell.angle_beta   90.00
_cell.angle_gamma   90.00
#
_symmetry.space_group_name_H-M   'P 1'
#
loop_
_entity.id
_entity.type
_entity.pdbx_description
1 polymer ?
#
loop_
_entity_poly.entity_id
_entity_poly.type
_entity_poly.pdbx_seq_one_letter_code
_entity_poly.pdbx_strand_id
1 'polypeptide(L)'
;MKTSDKQLMEQLLKMALKGGADNADVIFARGEGQSAECRLGKTESIERSDGSDIGLTIYIGNRTSSVSSSRIDIGSFEKMVERSVAMAKLAPNNPFVGLASSSQIANEWDEVNMLDPYEPSPTELIDRAKETEDSARSISGVTNSDGAEASWGKTHIAMIASNGFYGELQRSSHSLSVSVIAGSGSNMETDYDYTATAYAEDMRSPEEVGVRAGKRAISRLNSKQSKTGTFPVVYDLVCIYLF
;
A
#
# COMPACT_ATOMS: atom_id res chain seq x y z
N MET A 1 -1.98 19.45 3.19
CA MET A 1 -0.64 19.62 2.56
C MET A 1 0.03 20.86 3.14
N LYS A 2 1.33 20.82 3.41
CA LYS A 2 2.06 22.05 3.73
C LYS A 2 2.04 22.94 2.48
N THR A 3 1.80 24.23 2.61
CA THR A 3 1.77 25.18 1.50
C THR A 3 3.00 25.04 0.58
N SER A 4 4.13 24.64 1.15
CA SER A 4 5.38 24.38 0.42
C SER A 4 5.31 23.21 -0.58
N ASP A 5 4.57 22.13 -0.28
CA ASP A 5 4.55 20.94 -1.14
C ASP A 5 3.78 21.24 -2.45
N LYS A 6 2.63 21.93 -2.36
CA LYS A 6 1.87 22.37 -3.54
C LYS A 6 2.69 23.31 -4.42
N GLN A 7 3.39 24.26 -3.82
CA GLN A 7 4.24 25.19 -4.55
C GLN A 7 5.37 24.49 -5.32
N LEU A 8 5.98 23.45 -4.71
CA LEU A 8 7.00 22.63 -5.36
C LEU A 8 6.44 21.86 -6.57
N MET A 9 5.24 21.26 -6.42
CA MET A 9 4.57 20.60 -7.53
C MET A 9 4.24 21.57 -8.68
N GLU A 10 3.68 22.74 -8.36
CA GLU A 10 3.40 23.80 -9.35
C GLU A 10 4.67 24.28 -10.07
N GLN A 11 5.79 24.38 -9.34
CA GLN A 11 7.06 24.75 -9.91
C GLN A 11 7.57 23.69 -10.89
N LEU A 12 7.55 22.40 -10.49
CA LEU A 12 7.95 21.29 -11.37
C LEU A 12 7.08 21.24 -12.63
N LEU A 13 5.77 21.39 -12.48
CA LEU A 13 4.82 21.44 -13.61
C LEU A 13 5.16 22.57 -14.59
N LYS A 14 5.38 23.78 -14.07
CA LYS A 14 5.79 24.94 -14.88
C LYS A 14 7.13 24.70 -15.60
N MET A 15 8.09 24.06 -14.92
CA MET A 15 9.39 23.71 -15.52
C MET A 15 9.22 22.69 -16.65
N ALA A 16 8.36 21.69 -16.49
CA ALA A 16 8.08 20.68 -17.50
C ALA A 16 7.50 21.31 -18.80
N LEU A 17 6.51 22.18 -18.67
CA LEU A 17 5.91 22.90 -19.80
C LEU A 17 6.93 23.81 -20.50
N LYS A 18 7.74 24.56 -19.73
CA LYS A 18 8.83 25.37 -20.30
C LYS A 18 9.92 24.53 -20.97
N GLY A 19 10.15 23.31 -20.47
CA GLY A 19 11.13 22.36 -20.99
C GLY A 19 10.71 21.67 -22.30
N GLY A 20 9.48 21.90 -22.78
CA GLY A 20 9.00 21.42 -24.07
C GLY A 20 7.99 20.28 -23.99
N ALA A 21 7.35 20.07 -22.84
CA ALA A 21 6.18 19.22 -22.74
C ALA A 21 4.92 19.96 -23.25
N ASP A 22 4.10 19.31 -24.05
CA ASP A 22 2.78 19.84 -24.45
C ASP A 22 1.81 19.80 -23.26
N ASN A 23 1.86 18.73 -22.47
CA ASN A 23 1.12 18.55 -21.24
C ASN A 23 2.00 17.83 -20.21
N ALA A 24 1.65 17.98 -18.95
CA ALA A 24 2.31 17.27 -17.85
C ALA A 24 1.38 17.09 -16.67
N ASP A 25 1.68 16.09 -15.85
CA ASP A 25 1.16 15.94 -14.49
C ASP A 25 2.30 15.69 -13.49
N VAL A 26 2.05 16.06 -12.26
CA VAL A 26 2.97 15.86 -11.12
C VAL A 26 2.19 15.19 -10.01
N ILE A 27 2.72 14.08 -9.51
CA ILE A 27 2.23 13.39 -8.33
C ILE A 27 3.24 13.55 -7.20
N PHE A 28 2.76 13.86 -6.01
CA PHE A 28 3.55 13.89 -4.79
C PHE A 28 2.99 12.86 -3.82
N ALA A 29 3.85 12.04 -3.23
CA ALA A 29 3.50 11.08 -2.21
C ALA A 29 4.40 11.27 -0.99
N ARG A 30 3.80 11.27 0.20
CA ARG A 30 4.50 11.18 1.47
C ARG A 30 3.90 10.05 2.28
N GLY A 31 4.75 9.17 2.80
CA GLY A 31 4.36 8.09 3.67
C GLY A 31 5.16 8.09 4.95
N GLU A 32 4.52 7.75 6.05
CA GLU A 32 5.15 7.39 7.31
C GLU A 32 4.51 6.11 7.82
N GLY A 33 5.29 5.27 8.49
CA GLY A 33 4.78 4.00 9.00
C GLY A 33 5.65 3.43 10.10
N GLN A 34 5.03 2.53 10.86
CA GLN A 34 5.68 1.75 11.90
C GLN A 34 5.15 0.32 11.85
N SER A 35 6.01 -0.65 12.07
CA SER A 35 5.63 -2.05 12.25
C SER A 35 6.42 -2.71 13.37
N ALA A 36 5.85 -3.76 13.93
CA ALA A 36 6.48 -4.64 14.87
C ALA A 36 6.18 -6.09 14.51
N GLU A 37 7.22 -6.91 14.43
CA GLU A 37 7.12 -8.33 14.18
C GLU A 37 7.49 -9.11 15.45
N CYS A 38 6.71 -10.13 15.74
CA CYS A 38 6.93 -11.04 16.87
C CYS A 38 6.86 -12.47 16.40
N ARG A 39 7.78 -13.30 16.88
CA ARG A 39 7.81 -14.74 16.62
C ARG A 39 8.19 -15.51 17.86
N LEU A 40 7.40 -16.56 18.17
CA LEU A 40 7.57 -17.41 19.35
C LEU A 40 7.66 -16.60 20.65
N GLY A 41 6.81 -15.55 20.76
CA GLY A 41 6.73 -14.64 21.90
C GLY A 41 7.87 -13.62 22.00
N LYS A 42 8.78 -13.57 21.03
CA LYS A 42 9.89 -12.62 21.01
C LYS A 42 9.68 -11.59 19.90
N THR A 43 10.00 -10.35 20.18
CA THR A 43 10.06 -9.30 19.15
C THR A 43 11.25 -9.56 18.24
N GLU A 44 11.04 -9.72 16.94
CA GLU A 44 12.08 -9.93 15.93
C GLU A 44 12.52 -8.60 15.29
N SER A 45 11.55 -7.74 14.94
CA SER A 45 11.86 -6.44 14.37
C SER A 45 10.91 -5.35 14.85
N ILE A 46 11.39 -4.12 14.82
CA ILE A 46 10.61 -2.89 14.92
C ILE A 46 11.15 -1.98 13.84
N GLU A 47 10.27 -1.59 12.92
CA GLU A 47 10.64 -0.72 11.82
C GLU A 47 9.87 0.59 11.88
N ARG A 48 10.54 1.67 11.49
CA ARG A 48 9.93 2.97 11.22
C ARG A 48 10.41 3.47 9.87
N SER A 49 9.47 3.86 9.03
CA SER A 49 9.74 4.45 7.73
C SER A 49 9.13 5.84 7.64
N ASP A 50 9.84 6.75 6.98
CA ASP A 50 9.37 8.09 6.60
C ASP A 50 9.99 8.41 5.25
N GLY A 51 9.18 8.81 4.28
CA GLY A 51 9.65 9.11 2.95
C GLY A 51 8.71 10.02 2.18
N SER A 52 9.28 10.68 1.18
CA SER A 52 8.52 11.50 0.23
C SER A 52 9.09 11.31 -1.16
N ASP A 53 8.21 11.17 -2.13
CA ASP A 53 8.55 11.03 -3.54
C ASP A 53 7.75 12.02 -4.39
N ILE A 54 8.36 12.48 -5.47
CA ILE A 54 7.69 13.29 -6.48
C ILE A 54 7.88 12.61 -7.84
N GLY A 55 6.78 12.44 -8.58
CA GLY A 55 6.74 11.91 -9.92
C GLY A 55 6.33 12.99 -10.91
N LEU A 56 6.97 12.98 -12.08
CA LEU A 56 6.63 13.82 -13.22
C LEU A 56 6.32 12.95 -14.41
N THR A 57 5.12 13.10 -14.97
CA THR A 57 4.76 12.54 -16.28
C THR A 57 4.62 13.67 -17.28
N ILE A 58 5.22 13.54 -18.45
CA ILE A 58 5.09 14.51 -19.53
C ILE A 58 4.53 13.86 -20.79
N TYR A 59 3.88 14.66 -21.61
CA TYR A 59 3.28 14.29 -22.88
C TYR A 59 3.84 15.23 -23.97
N ILE A 60 4.32 14.65 -25.07
CA ILE A 60 4.78 15.37 -26.27
C ILE A 60 4.10 14.70 -27.48
N GLY A 61 3.09 15.36 -28.06
CA GLY A 61 2.18 14.74 -29.01
C GLY A 61 1.54 13.49 -28.39
N ASN A 62 1.65 12.34 -29.06
CA ASN A 62 1.15 11.04 -28.59
C ASN A 62 2.24 10.20 -27.91
N ARG A 63 3.20 10.82 -27.30
CA ARG A 63 4.32 10.15 -26.60
C ARG A 63 4.38 10.60 -25.14
N THR A 64 4.73 9.70 -24.25
CA THR A 64 4.81 9.98 -22.82
C THR A 64 6.04 9.37 -22.19
N SER A 65 6.48 9.97 -21.12
CA SER A 65 7.47 9.41 -20.21
C SER A 65 7.19 9.83 -18.79
N SER A 66 7.57 8.98 -17.84
CA SER A 66 7.47 9.27 -16.42
C SER A 66 8.83 9.10 -15.75
N VAL A 67 9.15 9.97 -14.81
CA VAL A 67 10.31 9.91 -13.94
C VAL A 67 9.90 10.23 -12.51
N SER A 68 10.58 9.66 -11.54
CA SER A 68 10.37 9.97 -10.12
C SER A 68 11.68 10.25 -9.39
N SER A 69 11.58 10.91 -8.25
CA SER A 69 12.70 11.22 -7.38
C SER A 69 12.22 11.35 -5.94
N SER A 70 12.98 10.78 -5.01
CA SER A 70 12.86 11.06 -3.57
C SER A 70 13.57 12.36 -3.17
N ARG A 71 14.35 12.93 -4.09
CA ARG A 71 15.02 14.20 -3.89
C ARG A 71 14.17 15.34 -4.41
N ILE A 72 13.60 16.13 -3.50
CA ILE A 72 12.61 17.16 -3.80
C ILE A 72 13.23 18.55 -3.64
N ASP A 73 14.07 18.91 -4.62
CA ASP A 73 14.70 20.21 -4.73
C ASP A 73 14.76 20.69 -6.21
N ILE A 74 14.97 21.98 -6.42
CA ILE A 74 14.98 22.60 -7.76
C ILE A 74 16.02 21.96 -8.68
N GLY A 75 17.22 21.64 -8.17
CA GLY A 75 18.26 21.01 -8.99
C GLY A 75 17.92 19.60 -9.44
N SER A 76 17.13 18.85 -8.64
CA SER A 76 16.58 17.55 -9.04
C SER A 76 15.48 17.72 -10.09
N PHE A 77 14.64 18.76 -9.99
CA PHE A 77 13.59 19.06 -10.94
C PHE A 77 14.09 19.36 -12.33
N GLU A 78 15.18 20.14 -12.46
CA GLU A 78 15.82 20.40 -13.75
C GLU A 78 16.23 19.10 -14.45
N LYS A 79 16.88 18.19 -13.71
CA LYS A 79 17.30 16.88 -14.24
C LYS A 79 16.10 15.98 -14.58
N MET A 80 15.04 16.00 -13.77
CA MET A 80 13.82 15.26 -14.04
C MET A 80 13.18 15.73 -15.35
N VAL A 81 13.06 17.04 -15.55
CA VAL A 81 12.48 17.61 -16.76
C VAL A 81 13.34 17.28 -17.99
N GLU A 82 14.64 17.52 -17.94
CA GLU A 82 15.56 17.21 -19.03
C GLU A 82 15.49 15.73 -19.44
N ARG A 83 15.58 14.84 -18.46
CA ARG A 83 15.49 13.39 -18.68
C ARG A 83 14.14 12.98 -19.25
N SER A 84 13.04 13.49 -18.69
CA SER A 84 11.70 13.13 -19.10
C SER A 84 11.44 13.60 -20.55
N VAL A 85 11.83 14.82 -20.92
CA VAL A 85 11.72 15.33 -22.28
C VAL A 85 12.53 14.50 -23.28
N ALA A 86 13.77 14.14 -22.91
CA ALA A 86 14.60 13.28 -23.77
C ALA A 86 13.97 11.90 -23.97
N MET A 87 13.45 11.29 -22.91
CA MET A 87 12.78 9.98 -22.97
C MET A 87 11.51 10.04 -23.80
N ALA A 88 10.65 11.03 -23.59
CA ALA A 88 9.39 11.16 -24.33
C ALA A 88 9.63 11.33 -25.84
N LYS A 89 10.65 12.06 -26.26
CA LYS A 89 11.01 12.23 -27.67
C LYS A 89 11.39 10.91 -28.35
N LEU A 90 11.90 9.94 -27.60
CA LEU A 90 12.29 8.61 -28.06
C LEU A 90 11.23 7.55 -27.86
N ALA A 91 10.21 7.84 -27.05
CA ALA A 91 9.12 6.90 -26.77
C ALA A 91 8.32 6.56 -28.05
N PRO A 92 7.77 5.34 -28.16
CA PRO A 92 6.88 4.98 -29.25
C PRO A 92 5.62 5.85 -29.24
N ASN A 93 5.06 6.08 -30.42
CA ASN A 93 3.78 6.79 -30.57
C ASN A 93 2.64 5.90 -30.07
N ASN A 94 1.81 6.43 -29.18
CA ASN A 94 0.62 5.76 -28.64
C ASN A 94 -0.57 6.72 -28.68
N PRO A 95 -1.56 6.50 -29.57
CA PRO A 95 -2.69 7.40 -29.75
C PRO A 95 -3.64 7.47 -28.55
N PHE A 96 -3.45 6.60 -27.55
CA PHE A 96 -4.31 6.52 -26.36
C PHE A 96 -3.74 7.22 -25.13
N VAL A 97 -2.56 7.84 -25.21
CA VAL A 97 -2.00 8.59 -24.09
C VAL A 97 -2.40 10.07 -24.13
N GLY A 98 -2.62 10.64 -22.95
CA GLY A 98 -2.96 12.05 -22.79
C GLY A 98 -3.64 12.31 -21.46
N LEU A 99 -3.77 13.59 -21.12
CA LEU A 99 -4.57 14.01 -19.99
C LEU A 99 -6.06 13.96 -20.32
N ALA A 100 -6.88 13.77 -19.29
CA ALA A 100 -8.33 13.91 -19.41
C ALA A 100 -8.70 15.31 -19.97
N SER A 101 -9.71 15.38 -20.82
CA SER A 101 -10.26 16.67 -21.28
C SER A 101 -10.89 17.43 -20.11
N SER A 102 -11.02 18.75 -20.23
CA SER A 102 -11.62 19.58 -19.18
C SER A 102 -13.05 19.14 -18.79
N SER A 103 -13.79 18.55 -19.74
CA SER A 103 -15.14 18.02 -19.50
C SER A 103 -15.16 16.69 -18.74
N GLN A 104 -14.03 16.02 -18.61
CA GLN A 104 -13.86 14.74 -17.90
C GLN A 104 -13.26 14.92 -16.50
N ILE A 105 -12.81 16.13 -16.17
CA ILE A 105 -12.26 16.43 -14.85
C ILE A 105 -13.41 16.52 -13.86
N ALA A 106 -13.34 15.75 -12.78
CA ALA A 106 -14.23 15.92 -11.64
C ALA A 106 -13.93 17.25 -10.95
N ASN A 107 -14.95 18.10 -10.79
CA ASN A 107 -14.85 19.37 -10.07
C ASN A 107 -15.35 19.26 -8.63
N GLU A 108 -16.14 18.24 -8.36
CA GLU A 108 -16.72 17.93 -7.06
C GLU A 108 -16.61 16.42 -6.81
N TRP A 109 -16.29 16.03 -5.59
CA TRP A 109 -16.32 14.66 -5.11
C TRP A 109 -16.66 14.65 -3.64
N ASP A 110 -17.27 13.57 -3.19
CA ASP A 110 -17.58 13.38 -1.79
C ASP A 110 -16.27 13.28 -0.97
N GLU A 111 -16.24 13.96 0.17
CA GLU A 111 -15.13 13.90 1.10
C GLU A 111 -15.14 12.56 1.81
N VAL A 112 -14.19 11.70 1.47
CA VAL A 112 -14.04 10.39 2.12
C VAL A 112 -13.04 10.53 3.26
N ASN A 113 -13.54 10.50 4.50
CA ASN A 113 -12.67 10.53 5.67
C ASN A 113 -12.02 9.16 5.87
N MET A 114 -10.74 9.06 5.51
CA MET A 114 -9.91 7.85 5.67
C MET A 114 -8.70 8.07 6.58
N LEU A 115 -8.69 9.17 7.34
CA LEU A 115 -7.57 9.53 8.20
C LEU A 115 -7.96 9.37 9.67
N ASP A 116 -7.46 8.30 10.28
CA ASP A 116 -7.53 8.11 11.73
C ASP A 116 -6.50 9.04 12.41
N PRO A 117 -6.90 9.87 13.38
CA PRO A 117 -5.96 10.67 14.15
C PRO A 117 -5.10 9.86 15.12
N TYR A 118 -5.46 8.59 15.37
CA TYR A 118 -4.74 7.71 16.27
C TYR A 118 -3.48 7.14 15.64
N GLU A 119 -2.35 7.32 16.32
CA GLU A 119 -1.04 6.75 15.98
C GLU A 119 -0.58 5.84 17.14
N PRO A 120 -0.51 4.51 16.94
CA PRO A 120 -0.06 3.60 17.97
C PRO A 120 1.42 3.78 18.27
N SER A 121 1.80 3.63 19.53
CA SER A 121 3.21 3.56 19.93
C SER A 121 3.84 2.24 19.47
N PRO A 122 5.18 2.17 19.33
CA PRO A 122 5.87 0.91 19.06
C PRO A 122 5.56 -0.20 20.05
N THR A 123 5.38 0.15 21.34
CA THR A 123 5.02 -0.82 22.39
C THR A 123 3.64 -1.43 22.14
N GLU A 124 2.65 -0.61 21.78
CA GLU A 124 1.31 -1.09 21.45
C GLU A 124 1.31 -2.02 20.24
N LEU A 125 2.13 -1.74 19.22
CA LEU A 125 2.28 -2.64 18.07
C LEU A 125 2.91 -3.99 18.48
N ILE A 126 3.95 -3.96 19.32
CA ILE A 126 4.57 -5.18 19.87
C ILE A 126 3.55 -6.01 20.65
N ASP A 127 2.78 -5.37 21.52
CA ASP A 127 1.80 -6.06 22.36
C ASP A 127 0.69 -6.68 21.51
N ARG A 128 0.18 -5.97 20.52
CA ARG A 128 -0.81 -6.49 19.57
C ARG A 128 -0.28 -7.71 18.78
N ALA A 129 0.95 -7.63 18.26
CA ALA A 129 1.57 -8.73 17.54
C ALA A 129 1.74 -9.96 18.43
N LYS A 130 2.24 -9.79 19.66
CA LYS A 130 2.39 -10.89 20.64
C LYS A 130 1.06 -11.53 21.00
N GLU A 131 0.06 -10.73 21.34
CA GLU A 131 -1.28 -11.23 21.71
C GLU A 131 -1.90 -12.03 20.56
N THR A 132 -1.71 -11.58 19.32
CA THR A 132 -2.21 -12.28 18.14
C THR A 132 -1.52 -13.61 17.94
N GLU A 133 -0.19 -13.65 18.06
CA GLU A 133 0.58 -14.88 17.96
C GLU A 133 0.22 -15.87 19.08
N ASP A 134 0.15 -15.40 20.32
CA ASP A 134 -0.19 -16.23 21.47
C ASP A 134 -1.60 -16.83 21.34
N SER A 135 -2.55 -16.05 20.85
CA SER A 135 -3.91 -16.50 20.56
C SER A 135 -3.93 -17.60 19.49
N ALA A 136 -3.18 -17.42 18.42
CA ALA A 136 -3.07 -18.44 17.37
C ALA A 136 -2.39 -19.73 17.86
N ARG A 137 -1.32 -19.60 18.63
CA ARG A 137 -0.57 -20.71 19.19
C ARG A 137 -1.31 -21.45 20.31
N SER A 138 -2.27 -20.82 20.94
CA SER A 138 -3.13 -21.47 21.94
C SER A 138 -4.05 -22.56 21.36
N ILE A 139 -4.26 -22.56 20.04
CA ILE A 139 -5.12 -23.53 19.36
C ILE A 139 -4.42 -24.90 19.34
N SER A 140 -5.09 -25.89 19.94
CA SER A 140 -4.57 -27.26 20.00
C SER A 140 -4.26 -27.80 18.60
N GLY A 141 -3.02 -28.29 18.39
CA GLY A 141 -2.54 -28.78 17.11
C GLY A 141 -1.75 -27.76 16.28
N VAL A 142 -1.74 -26.50 16.68
CA VAL A 142 -0.74 -25.52 16.18
C VAL A 142 0.59 -25.83 16.87
N THR A 143 1.63 -26.06 16.08
CA THR A 143 2.92 -26.54 16.58
C THR A 143 4.06 -25.52 16.40
N ASN A 144 3.88 -24.55 15.53
CA ASN A 144 4.86 -23.50 15.26
C ASN A 144 4.18 -22.22 14.76
N SER A 145 4.95 -21.15 14.63
CA SER A 145 4.53 -19.85 14.11
C SER A 145 5.57 -19.34 13.12
N ASP A 146 5.09 -18.74 12.03
CA ASP A 146 5.93 -17.92 11.13
C ASP A 146 6.04 -16.48 11.63
N GLY A 147 5.25 -16.13 12.65
CA GLY A 147 5.22 -14.81 13.27
C GLY A 147 3.91 -14.07 13.09
N ALA A 148 3.80 -13.00 13.85
CA ALA A 148 2.72 -12.02 13.74
C ALA A 148 3.32 -10.62 13.54
N GLU A 149 2.63 -9.81 12.75
CA GLU A 149 2.98 -8.41 12.50
C GLU A 149 1.80 -7.51 12.84
N ALA A 150 2.10 -6.41 13.53
CA ALA A 150 1.20 -5.28 13.69
C ALA A 150 1.83 -4.05 13.06
N SER A 151 1.07 -3.31 12.25
CA SER A 151 1.57 -2.11 11.59
C SER A 151 0.57 -0.98 11.56
N TRP A 152 1.11 0.21 11.43
CA TRP A 152 0.41 1.45 11.20
C TRP A 152 1.12 2.24 10.11
N GLY A 153 0.35 2.94 9.29
CA GLY A 153 0.87 3.84 8.29
C GLY A 153 -0.06 5.01 8.02
N LYS A 154 0.54 6.10 7.53
CA LYS A 154 -0.17 7.28 7.05
C LYS A 154 0.41 7.69 5.72
N THR A 155 -0.45 7.89 4.74
CA THR A 155 -0.07 8.29 3.40
C THR A 155 -0.81 9.55 3.00
N HIS A 156 -0.08 10.49 2.41
CA HIS A 156 -0.61 11.68 1.75
C HIS A 156 -0.18 11.64 0.28
N ILE A 157 -1.14 11.72 -0.61
CA ILE A 157 -0.92 11.79 -2.06
C ILE A 157 -1.59 13.06 -2.56
N ALA A 158 -0.87 13.81 -3.42
CA ALA A 158 -1.43 14.94 -4.14
C ALA A 158 -1.04 14.85 -5.61
N MET A 159 -1.91 15.31 -6.49
CA MET A 159 -1.68 15.36 -7.94
C MET A 159 -2.10 16.70 -8.50
N ILE A 160 -1.28 17.25 -9.38
CA ILE A 160 -1.66 18.40 -10.22
C ILE A 160 -1.39 18.06 -11.69
N ALA A 161 -2.16 18.64 -12.59
CA ALA A 161 -1.97 18.46 -14.03
C ALA A 161 -2.15 19.78 -14.80
N SER A 162 -1.53 19.84 -15.99
CA SER A 162 -1.57 21.04 -16.83
C SER A 162 -2.96 21.37 -17.39
N ASN A 163 -3.89 20.41 -17.34
CA ASN A 163 -5.30 20.59 -17.70
C ASN A 163 -6.14 21.30 -16.62
N GLY A 164 -5.51 21.67 -15.48
CA GLY A 164 -6.16 22.34 -14.34
C GLY A 164 -6.60 21.41 -13.21
N PHE A 165 -6.41 20.10 -13.33
CA PHE A 165 -6.72 19.17 -12.25
C PHE A 165 -5.81 19.42 -11.03
N TYR A 166 -6.44 19.40 -9.85
CA TYR A 166 -5.79 19.27 -8.54
C TYR A 166 -6.63 18.38 -7.67
N GLY A 167 -6.00 17.41 -7.03
CA GLY A 167 -6.62 16.55 -6.04
C GLY A 167 -5.61 16.11 -4.99
N GLU A 168 -6.07 15.89 -3.76
CA GLU A 168 -5.26 15.30 -2.70
C GLU A 168 -6.07 14.34 -1.86
N LEU A 169 -5.39 13.35 -1.28
CA LEU A 169 -5.94 12.33 -0.43
C LEU A 169 -4.99 12.08 0.74
N GLN A 170 -5.55 11.95 1.93
CA GLN A 170 -4.84 11.43 3.09
C GLN A 170 -5.53 10.16 3.57
N ARG A 171 -4.74 9.19 3.96
CA ARG A 171 -5.21 7.91 4.45
C ARG A 171 -4.29 7.38 5.53
N SER A 172 -4.87 6.86 6.59
CA SER A 172 -4.21 5.94 7.53
C SER A 172 -4.48 4.49 7.18
N SER A 173 -3.67 3.62 7.70
CA SER A 173 -3.86 2.18 7.64
C SER A 173 -3.37 1.55 8.94
N HIS A 174 -4.17 0.65 9.48
CA HIS A 174 -3.81 -0.22 10.59
C HIS A 174 -3.92 -1.64 10.10
N SER A 175 -2.93 -2.47 10.39
CA SER A 175 -3.01 -3.88 10.05
C SER A 175 -2.46 -4.77 11.15
N LEU A 176 -2.98 -5.99 11.18
CA LEU A 176 -2.58 -7.04 12.10
C LEU A 176 -2.70 -8.38 11.38
N SER A 177 -1.65 -9.16 11.39
CA SER A 177 -1.62 -10.45 10.71
C SER A 177 -0.84 -11.49 11.53
N VAL A 178 -1.14 -12.76 11.32
CA VAL A 178 -0.38 -13.87 11.87
C VAL A 178 -0.43 -15.07 10.94
N SER A 179 0.68 -15.78 10.82
CA SER A 179 0.79 -17.04 10.10
C SER A 179 1.28 -18.13 11.04
N VAL A 180 0.61 -19.27 11.05
CA VAL A 180 0.94 -20.39 11.95
C VAL A 180 0.96 -21.71 11.21
N ILE A 181 1.69 -22.66 11.82
CA ILE A 181 1.89 -24.01 11.31
C ILE A 181 1.17 -24.99 12.23
N ALA A 182 0.34 -25.84 11.67
CA ALA A 182 -0.33 -26.94 12.35
C ALA A 182 0.30 -28.28 11.95
N GLY A 183 0.22 -29.29 12.85
CA GLY A 183 0.72 -30.62 12.58
C GLY A 183 2.23 -30.79 12.74
N SER A 184 2.78 -31.91 12.28
CA SER A 184 4.20 -32.25 12.42
C SER A 184 4.69 -33.16 11.30
N GLY A 185 6.01 -33.18 11.07
CA GLY A 185 6.65 -34.01 10.06
C GLY A 185 6.18 -33.66 8.64
N SER A 186 5.77 -34.68 7.88
CA SER A 186 5.24 -34.49 6.52
C SER A 186 3.77 -34.07 6.46
N ASN A 187 3.10 -33.95 7.60
CA ASN A 187 1.70 -33.55 7.72
C ASN A 187 1.60 -32.18 8.38
N MET A 188 2.43 -31.24 7.94
CA MET A 188 2.36 -29.85 8.36
C MET A 188 1.58 -29.02 7.34
N GLU A 189 0.71 -28.16 7.85
CA GLU A 189 -0.06 -27.22 7.04
C GLU A 189 0.05 -25.81 7.64
N THR A 190 0.11 -24.81 6.78
CA THR A 190 0.20 -23.40 7.17
C THR A 190 -1.06 -22.69 6.74
N ASP A 191 -1.55 -21.82 7.61
CA ASP A 191 -2.57 -20.83 7.23
C ASP A 191 -2.40 -19.56 8.06
N TYR A 192 -3.09 -18.51 7.64
CA TYR A 192 -2.99 -17.18 8.21
C TYR A 192 -4.36 -16.53 8.34
N ASP A 193 -4.40 -15.46 9.12
CA ASP A 193 -5.49 -14.48 9.08
C ASP A 193 -4.94 -13.08 9.27
N TYR A 194 -5.71 -12.07 8.85
CA TYR A 194 -5.32 -10.67 8.98
C TYR A 194 -6.55 -9.77 9.06
N THR A 195 -6.37 -8.58 9.60
CA THR A 195 -7.31 -7.46 9.51
C THR A 195 -6.54 -6.22 9.04
N ALA A 196 -7.17 -5.41 8.17
CA ALA A 196 -6.59 -4.16 7.69
C ALA A 196 -7.72 -3.14 7.49
N THR A 197 -7.58 -1.97 8.12
CA THR A 197 -8.61 -0.93 8.15
C THR A 197 -7.98 0.45 8.09
N ALA A 198 -8.78 1.47 7.78
CA ALA A 198 -8.33 2.85 7.87
C ALA A 198 -8.31 3.34 9.32
N TYR A 199 -9.25 2.89 10.15
CA TYR A 199 -9.39 3.26 11.55
C TYR A 199 -9.04 2.09 12.46
N ALA A 200 -8.32 2.36 13.55
CA ALA A 200 -7.95 1.34 14.52
C ALA A 200 -9.15 0.67 15.19
N GLU A 201 -10.23 1.42 15.39
CA GLU A 201 -11.47 0.94 16.00
C GLU A 201 -12.22 -0.10 15.16
N ASP A 202 -11.99 -0.09 13.85
CA ASP A 202 -12.61 -1.05 12.92
C ASP A 202 -11.82 -2.37 12.82
N MET A 203 -10.65 -2.47 13.45
CA MET A 203 -9.87 -3.70 13.43
C MET A 203 -10.52 -4.79 14.26
N ARG A 204 -10.44 -6.01 13.77
CA ARG A 204 -10.71 -7.18 14.61
C ARG A 204 -9.67 -7.28 15.73
N SER A 205 -10.09 -7.84 16.86
CA SER A 205 -9.19 -8.01 18.00
C SER A 205 -8.01 -8.97 17.68
N PRO A 206 -6.87 -8.82 18.38
CA PRO A 206 -5.76 -9.77 18.28
C PRO A 206 -6.18 -11.22 18.51
N GLU A 207 -7.07 -11.45 19.48
CA GLU A 207 -7.59 -12.77 19.78
C GLU A 207 -8.38 -13.35 18.59
N GLU A 208 -9.29 -12.57 17.99
CA GLU A 208 -10.10 -13.03 16.85
C GLU A 208 -9.23 -13.42 15.65
N VAL A 209 -8.24 -12.59 15.30
CA VAL A 209 -7.32 -12.84 14.19
C VAL A 209 -6.49 -14.10 14.49
N GLY A 210 -5.90 -14.18 15.68
CA GLY A 210 -5.08 -15.31 16.07
C GLY A 210 -5.84 -16.64 16.11
N VAL A 211 -6.97 -16.66 16.79
CA VAL A 211 -7.82 -17.87 16.88
C VAL A 211 -8.27 -18.35 15.50
N ARG A 212 -8.63 -17.42 14.62
CA ARG A 212 -9.05 -17.77 13.26
C ARG A 212 -7.92 -18.36 12.44
N ALA A 213 -6.72 -17.77 12.49
CA ALA A 213 -5.54 -18.31 11.82
C ALA A 213 -5.23 -19.74 12.27
N GLY A 214 -5.20 -19.98 13.60
CA GLY A 214 -4.96 -21.31 14.17
C GLY A 214 -6.01 -22.34 13.74
N LYS A 215 -7.31 -21.99 13.79
CA LYS A 215 -8.39 -22.88 13.33
C LYS A 215 -8.29 -23.20 11.84
N ARG A 216 -7.92 -22.22 11.01
CA ARG A 216 -7.74 -22.43 9.57
C ARG A 216 -6.58 -23.39 9.30
N ALA A 217 -5.42 -23.20 9.95
CA ALA A 217 -4.29 -24.10 9.81
C ALA A 217 -4.63 -25.55 10.20
N ILE A 218 -5.36 -25.74 11.33
CA ILE A 218 -5.85 -27.06 11.77
C ILE A 218 -6.80 -27.69 10.73
N SER A 219 -7.69 -26.89 10.14
CA SER A 219 -8.67 -27.39 9.16
C SER A 219 -8.04 -27.92 7.88
N ARG A 220 -6.80 -27.54 7.60
CA ARG A 220 -6.04 -28.03 6.44
C ARG A 220 -5.34 -29.36 6.67
N LEU A 221 -5.18 -29.79 7.92
CA LEU A 221 -4.54 -31.07 8.23
C LEU A 221 -5.26 -32.23 7.56
N ASN A 222 -4.49 -33.25 7.14
CA ASN A 222 -4.98 -34.44 6.44
C ASN A 222 -5.65 -34.11 5.09
N SER A 223 -5.20 -33.06 4.41
CA SER A 223 -5.61 -32.73 3.06
C SER A 223 -5.46 -33.92 2.10
N LYS A 224 -6.43 -34.07 1.19
CA LYS A 224 -6.45 -35.15 0.21
C LYS A 224 -6.46 -34.57 -1.20
N GLN A 225 -5.70 -35.19 -2.09
CA GLN A 225 -5.74 -34.84 -3.49
C GLN A 225 -7.12 -35.21 -4.07
N SER A 226 -7.79 -34.24 -4.69
CA SER A 226 -9.03 -34.47 -5.41
C SER A 226 -8.78 -35.32 -6.66
N LYS A 227 -9.77 -36.13 -7.06
CA LYS A 227 -9.74 -36.79 -8.37
C LYS A 227 -9.90 -35.76 -9.47
N THR A 228 -9.36 -36.05 -10.67
CA THR A 228 -9.62 -35.22 -11.84
C THR A 228 -11.12 -35.24 -12.17
N GLY A 229 -11.71 -34.08 -12.32
CA GLY A 229 -13.15 -33.95 -12.58
C GLY A 229 -13.61 -32.49 -12.60
N THR A 230 -14.91 -32.30 -12.82
CA THR A 230 -15.54 -30.97 -12.73
C THR A 230 -16.16 -30.83 -11.35
N PHE A 231 -15.82 -29.77 -10.65
CA PHE A 231 -16.28 -29.49 -9.28
C PHE A 231 -16.85 -28.08 -9.19
N PRO A 232 -17.87 -27.86 -8.36
CA PRO A 232 -18.25 -26.51 -7.97
C PRO A 232 -17.12 -25.87 -7.16
N VAL A 233 -16.82 -24.60 -7.45
CA VAL A 233 -15.78 -23.83 -6.76
C VAL A 233 -16.44 -22.75 -5.91
N VAL A 234 -16.08 -22.69 -4.64
CA VAL A 234 -16.50 -21.63 -3.71
C VAL A 234 -15.25 -20.79 -3.40
N TYR A 235 -15.32 -19.51 -3.69
CA TYR A 235 -14.25 -18.56 -3.35
C TYR A 235 -14.54 -17.95 -1.98
N ASP A 236 -13.54 -17.96 -1.08
CA ASP A 236 -13.57 -17.15 0.14
C ASP A 236 -13.55 -15.68 -0.25
N LEU A 237 -14.24 -14.82 0.51
CA LEU A 237 -14.25 -13.37 0.30
C LEU A 237 -12.84 -12.76 0.25
N VAL A 238 -11.91 -13.29 1.02
CA VAL A 238 -10.49 -12.87 0.99
C VAL A 238 -9.84 -13.10 -0.38
N CYS A 239 -10.27 -14.14 -1.12
CA CYS A 239 -9.73 -14.46 -2.44
C CYS A 239 -10.35 -13.60 -3.57
N ILE A 240 -11.51 -12.99 -3.37
CA ILE A 240 -12.21 -12.21 -4.40
C ILE A 240 -11.50 -10.89 -4.70
N TYR A 241 -10.78 -10.32 -3.75
CA TYR A 241 -10.02 -9.08 -3.93
C TYR A 241 -8.70 -9.25 -4.71
N LEU A 242 -8.36 -10.47 -5.13
CA LEU A 242 -7.15 -10.77 -5.90
C LEU A 242 -7.41 -10.92 -7.41
N PHE A 243 -8.64 -10.77 -7.83
CA PHE A 243 -9.10 -10.77 -9.22
C PHE A 243 -9.88 -9.50 -9.50
#